data_3d189f3e6494dd707858b8a3810fef9c
#
_entry.id   3d189f3e6494dd707858b8a3810fef9c
#
_cell.length_a   1.000
_cell.length_b   1.000
_cell.length_c   1.000
_cell.angle_alpha   90.00
_cell.angle_beta   90.00
_cell.angle_gamma   90.00
#
_symmetry.space_group_name_H-M   'P 1'
#
loop_
_entity.id
_entity.type
_entity.pdbx_description
1 polymer ?
#
loop_
_entity_poly.entity_id
_entity_poly.type
_entity_poly.pdbx_seq_one_letter_code
_entity_poly.pdbx_strand_id
1 'polypeptide(L)'
;MENILLKIKKLILENKIALFLTVYLVINTLFLTKYPFMHSDESWLSGLSRIYLENNSPIITESFFDLFPRFPHSIKIFFHYIQAFFSNIMGYNLFTFRFISLLFGVFTLYIIYKIGQKILKSKVSSFFLMLIVAFDVHFIYTSHFARQEAVILFSIIFAFYFYICKKPSLKKSIILGIITGLNIGIHPNSLFIAAIIGSLYVYDIIFIQKIKAKELLIYIFVTGIFAAVFIAINLYFDSNFFHNYKEFGDQFNVFAQPTDRISEIKNFYLKLYYQVSGTYYIPNIKFQLLFFPLIFALSFIKFIIKKDFSKYRYMGLIIFTILAINITYIIIGRYNQTSIIFIFPFFWMLFIINFKDIKYKNIISLLVAILVLIISIFNIIPFLNNDYKDYIENISKHVDSNEAVLANLNTEYYFSCNNLYDYRNLNYLKENHITFSEYINKNNIEYIVYPEEMDFIYNTRPVWNFIYGNLYYYYEDMQNFLENNCELIYRFDSPYAMRLSMYMYEKNWFVKIYKVNY
;
A
#
# COMPACT_ATOMS: atom_id res chain seq x y z
N MET A 1 -25.65 38.53 0.97
CA MET A 1 -25.76 37.10 0.69
C MET A 1 -25.62 36.79 -0.79
N GLU A 2 -26.33 37.43 -1.70
CA GLU A 2 -26.22 37.24 -3.17
C GLU A 2 -24.79 37.45 -3.71
N ASN A 3 -24.08 38.48 -3.29
CA ASN A 3 -22.70 38.74 -3.72
C ASN A 3 -21.70 37.63 -3.27
N ILE A 4 -21.97 36.97 -2.15
CA ILE A 4 -21.13 35.85 -1.67
C ILE A 4 -21.44 34.61 -2.51
N LEU A 5 -22.72 34.34 -2.77
CA LEU A 5 -23.15 33.23 -3.65
C LEU A 5 -22.64 33.38 -5.08
N LEU A 6 -22.64 34.60 -5.62
CA LEU A 6 -22.07 34.89 -6.94
C LEU A 6 -20.54 34.72 -6.97
N LYS A 7 -19.83 35.13 -5.93
CA LYS A 7 -18.38 34.89 -5.80
C LYS A 7 -18.07 33.40 -5.65
N ILE A 8 -18.83 32.65 -4.85
CA ILE A 8 -18.70 31.20 -4.70
C ILE A 8 -18.99 30.51 -6.04
N LYS A 9 -20.08 30.87 -6.72
CA LYS A 9 -20.44 30.32 -8.04
C LYS A 9 -19.36 30.59 -9.09
N LYS A 10 -18.76 31.77 -9.10
CA LYS A 10 -17.64 32.12 -9.97
C LYS A 10 -16.38 31.32 -9.62
N LEU A 11 -16.05 31.20 -8.33
CA LEU A 11 -14.92 30.40 -7.84
C LEU A 11 -15.07 28.91 -8.19
N ILE A 12 -16.29 28.37 -8.05
CA ILE A 12 -16.62 26.99 -8.42
C ILE A 12 -16.49 26.77 -9.94
N LEU A 13 -16.96 27.72 -10.75
CA LEU A 13 -16.88 27.63 -12.22
C LEU A 13 -15.44 27.77 -12.74
N GLU A 14 -14.62 28.58 -12.07
CA GLU A 14 -13.20 28.77 -12.41
C GLU A 14 -12.31 27.62 -11.93
N ASN A 15 -12.69 26.91 -10.85
CA ASN A 15 -11.89 25.85 -10.21
C ASN A 15 -12.60 24.48 -10.15
N LYS A 16 -13.25 24.06 -11.22
CA LYS A 16 -13.96 22.75 -11.29
C LYS A 16 -13.11 21.55 -10.84
N ILE A 17 -11.81 21.60 -11.09
CA ILE A 17 -10.89 20.52 -10.66
C ILE A 17 -10.68 20.54 -9.17
N ALA A 18 -10.45 21.72 -8.58
CA ALA A 18 -10.30 21.85 -7.12
C ALA A 18 -11.59 21.41 -6.41
N LEU A 19 -12.76 21.82 -6.92
CA LEU A 19 -14.05 21.38 -6.39
C LEU A 19 -14.18 19.85 -6.45
N PHE A 20 -13.89 19.23 -7.59
CA PHE A 20 -13.94 17.78 -7.72
C PHE A 20 -13.03 17.09 -6.71
N LEU A 21 -11.77 17.54 -6.61
CA LEU A 21 -10.79 16.95 -5.67
C LEU A 21 -11.21 17.13 -4.20
N THR A 22 -11.80 18.25 -3.85
CA THR A 22 -12.35 18.49 -2.50
C THR A 22 -13.53 17.56 -2.22
N VAL A 23 -14.48 17.44 -3.15
CA VAL A 23 -15.62 16.51 -3.02
C VAL A 23 -15.13 15.07 -2.94
N TYR A 24 -14.16 14.69 -3.77
CA TYR A 24 -13.53 13.36 -3.73
C TYR A 24 -12.89 13.09 -2.35
N LEU A 25 -12.11 14.05 -1.83
CA LEU A 25 -11.51 13.96 -0.50
C LEU A 25 -12.60 13.75 0.57
N VAL A 26 -13.62 14.62 0.59
CA VAL A 26 -14.69 14.55 1.60
C VAL A 26 -15.44 13.23 1.53
N ILE A 27 -15.85 12.78 0.33
CA ILE A 27 -16.56 11.50 0.19
C ILE A 27 -15.71 10.34 0.68
N ASN A 28 -14.43 10.29 0.30
CA ASN A 28 -13.55 9.18 0.71
C ASN A 28 -13.24 9.20 2.22
N THR A 29 -13.23 10.36 2.88
CA THR A 29 -13.07 10.42 4.35
C THR A 29 -14.23 9.79 5.10
N LEU A 30 -15.46 9.76 4.53
CA LEU A 30 -16.65 9.20 5.18
C LEU A 30 -16.59 7.67 5.38
N PHE A 31 -15.80 6.96 4.57
CA PHE A 31 -15.64 5.52 4.68
C PHE A 31 -14.16 5.06 4.76
N LEU A 32 -13.29 5.98 5.14
CA LEU A 32 -11.84 5.77 5.19
C LEU A 32 -11.44 4.67 6.17
N THR A 33 -12.13 4.55 7.31
CA THR A 33 -11.89 3.51 8.33
C THR A 33 -12.66 2.22 8.07
N LYS A 34 -13.60 2.24 7.11
CA LYS A 34 -14.46 1.11 6.77
C LYS A 34 -13.90 0.24 5.65
N TYR A 35 -13.38 0.87 4.58
CA TYR A 35 -12.86 0.18 3.39
C TYR A 35 -11.38 0.51 3.15
N PRO A 36 -10.55 -0.51 2.91
CA PRO A 36 -10.77 -1.93 3.18
C PRO A 36 -10.78 -2.23 4.69
N PHE A 37 -11.05 -3.49 5.09
CA PHE A 37 -10.78 -3.89 6.48
C PHE A 37 -9.31 -3.67 6.82
N MET A 38 -9.07 -3.33 8.07
CA MET A 38 -7.74 -3.04 8.55
C MET A 38 -6.82 -4.26 8.44
N HIS A 39 -5.63 -4.05 7.91
CA HIS A 39 -4.59 -5.07 7.83
C HIS A 39 -3.53 -4.85 8.90
N SER A 40 -3.00 -5.93 9.45
CA SER A 40 -1.96 -5.89 10.49
C SER A 40 -0.68 -5.15 10.09
N ASP A 41 -0.38 -5.01 8.79
CA ASP A 41 0.75 -4.19 8.33
C ASP A 41 0.52 -2.69 8.52
N GLU A 42 -0.74 -2.24 8.58
CA GLU A 42 -1.05 -0.82 8.84
C GLU A 42 -0.68 -0.48 10.28
N SER A 43 -1.13 -1.29 11.23
CA SER A 43 -0.79 -1.14 12.65
C SER A 43 0.70 -1.35 12.91
N TRP A 44 1.31 -2.34 12.27
CA TRP A 44 2.75 -2.56 12.41
C TRP A 44 3.57 -1.35 11.96
N LEU A 45 3.27 -0.75 10.82
CA LEU A 45 4.00 0.42 10.32
C LEU A 45 3.77 1.66 11.19
N SER A 46 2.53 1.85 11.67
CA SER A 46 2.23 2.96 12.57
C SER A 46 2.82 2.75 13.97
N GLY A 47 2.87 1.51 14.47
CA GLY A 47 3.56 1.16 15.71
C GLY A 47 5.04 1.51 15.70
N LEU A 48 5.74 1.22 14.59
CA LEU A 48 7.13 1.66 14.39
C LEU A 48 7.25 3.20 14.43
N SER A 49 6.27 3.91 13.85
CA SER A 49 6.29 5.38 13.85
C SER A 49 6.02 5.95 15.24
N ARG A 50 5.17 5.29 16.05
CA ARG A 50 4.93 5.64 17.45
C ARG A 50 6.19 5.51 18.29
N ILE A 51 6.86 4.35 18.23
CA ILE A 51 8.11 4.08 18.96
C ILE A 51 9.19 5.08 18.57
N TYR A 52 9.28 5.41 17.29
CA TYR A 52 10.19 6.44 16.81
C TYR A 52 9.95 7.79 17.49
N LEU A 53 8.67 8.18 17.71
CA LEU A 53 8.32 9.42 18.42
C LEU A 53 8.65 9.35 19.90
N GLU A 54 8.29 8.25 20.56
CA GLU A 54 8.45 8.08 22.01
C GLU A 54 9.94 8.01 22.41
N ASN A 55 10.75 7.33 21.64
CA ASN A 55 12.16 7.08 21.96
C ASN A 55 13.14 7.94 21.14
N ASN A 56 12.63 8.71 20.19
CA ASN A 56 13.42 9.53 19.28
C ASN A 56 14.57 8.75 18.58
N SER A 57 14.33 7.45 18.32
CA SER A 57 15.33 6.53 17.78
C SER A 57 14.69 5.45 16.91
N PRO A 58 15.26 5.14 15.72
CA PRO A 58 14.83 4.02 14.90
C PRO A 58 15.38 2.66 15.36
N ILE A 59 16.17 2.62 16.43
CA ILE A 59 16.89 1.42 16.90
C ILE A 59 15.99 0.49 17.72
N ILE A 60 14.88 0.98 18.25
CA ILE A 60 13.98 0.24 19.12
C ILE A 60 12.92 -0.45 18.27
N THR A 61 12.65 -1.72 18.61
CA THR A 61 11.57 -2.51 18.00
C THR A 61 10.34 -2.53 18.89
N GLU A 62 9.23 -2.96 18.33
CA GLU A 62 7.95 -3.05 19.04
C GLU A 62 7.95 -4.14 20.09
N SER A 63 7.43 -3.85 21.29
CA SER A 63 7.34 -4.79 22.41
C SER A 63 6.43 -5.98 22.14
N PHE A 64 5.42 -5.84 21.26
CA PHE A 64 4.53 -6.95 20.93
C PHE A 64 5.22 -8.09 20.13
N PHE A 65 6.48 -7.92 19.76
CA PHE A 65 7.35 -8.94 19.17
C PHE A 65 8.53 -9.29 20.08
N ASP A 66 8.30 -9.47 21.35
CA ASP A 66 9.33 -9.76 22.36
C ASP A 66 10.12 -11.06 22.11
N LEU A 67 9.49 -12.06 21.49
CA LEU A 67 10.14 -13.32 21.09
C LEU A 67 10.72 -13.27 19.66
N PHE A 68 10.38 -12.25 18.87
CA PHE A 68 10.78 -12.14 17.48
C PHE A 68 12.07 -11.34 17.36
N PRO A 69 13.19 -11.95 16.91
CA PRO A 69 14.45 -11.22 16.75
C PRO A 69 14.29 -10.19 15.62
N ARG A 70 14.07 -8.93 15.97
CA ARG A 70 13.95 -7.83 15.03
C ARG A 70 15.21 -6.99 15.06
N PHE A 71 15.70 -6.70 13.88
CA PHE A 71 16.89 -5.90 13.73
C PHE A 71 16.51 -4.42 13.53
N PRO A 72 17.18 -3.48 14.22
CA PRO A 72 16.96 -2.06 14.01
C PRO A 72 17.35 -1.68 12.58
N HIS A 73 16.50 -0.90 11.91
CA HIS A 73 16.80 -0.40 10.57
C HIS A 73 16.08 0.92 10.28
N SER A 74 16.71 1.76 9.48
CA SER A 74 16.18 3.05 9.06
C SER A 74 15.65 3.07 7.61
N ILE A 75 15.30 1.89 7.06
CA ILE A 75 14.95 1.72 5.63
C ILE A 75 13.76 2.59 5.21
N LYS A 76 12.80 2.83 6.11
CA LYS A 76 11.58 3.60 5.82
C LYS A 76 11.54 4.93 6.60
N ILE A 77 12.67 5.49 6.94
CA ILE A 77 12.78 6.62 7.86
C ILE A 77 11.88 7.80 7.45
N PHE A 78 11.82 8.18 6.18
CA PHE A 78 10.98 9.30 5.73
C PHE A 78 9.49 8.96 5.77
N PHE A 79 9.12 7.70 5.54
CA PHE A 79 7.72 7.28 5.69
C PHE A 79 7.28 7.40 7.15
N HIS A 80 8.11 6.93 8.08
CA HIS A 80 7.83 7.04 9.51
C HIS A 80 7.80 8.51 9.99
N TYR A 81 8.66 9.39 9.46
CA TYR A 81 8.57 10.83 9.74
C TYR A 81 7.26 11.45 9.26
N ILE A 82 6.78 11.08 8.08
CA ILE A 82 5.47 11.55 7.59
C ILE A 82 4.36 11.08 8.53
N GLN A 83 4.36 9.80 8.91
CA GLN A 83 3.37 9.24 9.83
C GLN A 83 3.44 9.93 11.20
N ALA A 84 4.63 10.11 11.75
CA ALA A 84 4.88 10.79 13.02
C ALA A 84 4.36 12.23 13.01
N PHE A 85 4.64 12.98 11.95
CA PHE A 85 4.16 14.36 11.79
C PHE A 85 2.62 14.44 11.83
N PHE A 86 1.93 13.59 11.09
CA PHE A 86 0.47 13.59 11.10
C PHE A 86 -0.11 13.08 12.42
N SER A 87 0.50 12.09 13.04
CA SER A 87 0.11 11.58 14.35
C SER A 87 0.18 12.66 15.45
N ASN A 88 1.20 13.51 15.42
CA ASN A 88 1.32 14.64 16.34
C ASN A 88 0.21 15.69 16.18
N ILE A 89 -0.35 15.83 14.98
CA ILE A 89 -1.40 16.83 14.69
C ILE A 89 -2.81 16.28 14.91
N MET A 90 -3.04 15.03 14.47
CA MET A 90 -4.37 14.44 14.37
C MET A 90 -4.59 13.28 15.36
N GLY A 91 -3.58 12.94 16.17
CA GLY A 91 -3.60 11.82 17.10
C GLY A 91 -3.24 10.48 16.46
N TYR A 92 -2.92 9.52 17.32
CA TYR A 92 -2.52 8.15 16.94
C TYR A 92 -3.75 7.26 16.75
N ASN A 93 -4.21 7.12 15.52
CA ASN A 93 -5.39 6.31 15.18
C ASN A 93 -5.40 5.93 13.69
N LEU A 94 -6.19 4.91 13.33
CA LEU A 94 -6.29 4.40 11.96
C LEU A 94 -6.66 5.47 10.93
N PHE A 95 -7.58 6.37 11.29
CA PHE A 95 -8.01 7.46 10.40
C PHE A 95 -6.84 8.34 9.99
N THR A 96 -6.02 8.77 10.96
CA THR A 96 -4.85 9.61 10.72
C THR A 96 -3.89 9.00 9.70
N PHE A 97 -3.55 7.72 9.86
CA PHE A 97 -2.58 7.07 8.98
C PHE A 97 -3.14 6.80 7.58
N ARG A 98 -4.43 6.46 7.47
CA ARG A 98 -5.11 6.31 6.17
C ARG A 98 -5.32 7.66 5.48
N PHE A 99 -5.54 8.72 6.25
CA PHE A 99 -5.69 10.07 5.70
C PHE A 99 -4.43 10.56 4.98
N ILE A 100 -3.24 10.16 5.43
CA ILE A 100 -1.99 10.42 4.71
C ILE A 100 -2.07 9.83 3.30
N SER A 101 -2.44 8.57 3.18
CA SER A 101 -2.57 7.89 1.87
C SER A 101 -3.61 8.56 0.99
N LEU A 102 -4.74 8.97 1.56
CA LEU A 102 -5.80 9.69 0.83
C LEU A 102 -5.32 11.04 0.31
N LEU A 103 -4.57 11.80 1.10
CA LEU A 103 -3.99 13.07 0.65
C LEU A 103 -3.03 12.88 -0.54
N PHE A 104 -2.13 11.90 -0.45
CA PHE A 104 -1.23 11.58 -1.57
C PHE A 104 -2.00 11.07 -2.80
N GLY A 105 -3.12 10.36 -2.60
CA GLY A 105 -4.06 9.98 -3.65
C GLY A 105 -4.64 11.22 -4.35
N VAL A 106 -5.13 12.20 -3.60
CA VAL A 106 -5.67 13.47 -4.16
C VAL A 106 -4.61 14.25 -4.94
N PHE A 107 -3.39 14.36 -4.40
CA PHE A 107 -2.27 14.98 -5.12
C PHE A 107 -1.92 14.23 -6.41
N THR A 108 -1.98 12.90 -6.37
CA THR A 108 -1.76 12.05 -7.56
C THR A 108 -2.79 12.36 -8.65
N LEU A 109 -4.08 12.45 -8.30
CA LEU A 109 -5.16 12.79 -9.25
C LEU A 109 -4.94 14.17 -9.90
N TYR A 110 -4.53 15.16 -9.10
CA TYR A 110 -4.20 16.47 -9.65
C TYR A 110 -3.07 16.42 -10.67
N ILE A 111 -1.99 15.68 -10.37
CA ILE A 111 -0.87 15.55 -11.32
C ILE A 111 -1.29 14.75 -12.55
N ILE A 112 -2.12 13.70 -12.42
CA ILE A 112 -2.69 12.96 -13.57
C ILE A 112 -3.48 13.88 -14.49
N TYR A 113 -4.30 14.79 -13.93
CA TYR A 113 -4.97 15.82 -14.73
C TYR A 113 -3.98 16.70 -15.49
N LYS A 114 -2.88 17.14 -14.85
CA LYS A 114 -1.82 17.93 -15.49
C LYS A 114 -1.08 17.14 -16.58
N ILE A 115 -0.80 15.86 -16.36
CA ILE A 115 -0.25 14.96 -17.38
C ILE A 115 -1.21 14.89 -18.58
N GLY A 116 -2.51 14.68 -18.32
CA GLY A 116 -3.54 14.66 -19.35
C GLY A 116 -3.52 15.94 -20.19
N GLN A 117 -3.47 17.12 -19.56
CA GLN A 117 -3.38 18.40 -20.28
C GLN A 117 -2.15 18.48 -21.20
N LYS A 118 -1.01 17.96 -20.73
CA LYS A 118 0.24 17.95 -21.51
C LYS A 118 0.18 17.02 -22.70
N ILE A 119 -0.37 15.81 -22.52
CA ILE A 119 -0.36 14.74 -23.53
C ILE A 119 -1.51 14.90 -24.54
N LEU A 120 -2.71 15.22 -24.03
CA LEU A 120 -3.94 15.22 -24.81
C LEU A 120 -4.29 16.59 -25.40
N LYS A 121 -3.72 17.66 -24.86
CA LYS A 121 -4.02 19.06 -25.20
C LYS A 121 -5.53 19.38 -25.12
N SER A 122 -6.27 18.69 -24.28
CA SER A 122 -7.72 18.81 -24.07
C SER A 122 -8.03 18.77 -22.57
N LYS A 123 -8.64 19.82 -22.03
CA LYS A 123 -9.07 19.88 -20.63
C LYS A 123 -10.13 18.82 -20.32
N VAL A 124 -11.05 18.57 -21.25
CA VAL A 124 -12.14 17.60 -21.09
C VAL A 124 -11.60 16.17 -21.04
N SER A 125 -10.77 15.78 -22.01
CA SER A 125 -10.16 14.43 -22.01
C SER A 125 -9.23 14.21 -20.80
N SER A 126 -8.57 15.28 -20.33
CA SER A 126 -7.73 15.23 -19.10
C SER A 126 -8.58 15.03 -17.85
N PHE A 127 -9.74 15.63 -17.80
CA PHE A 127 -10.71 15.44 -16.73
C PHE A 127 -11.24 14.00 -16.71
N PHE A 128 -11.60 13.43 -17.86
CA PHE A 128 -12.02 12.03 -17.93
C PHE A 128 -10.91 11.06 -17.53
N LEU A 129 -9.66 11.32 -17.91
CA LEU A 129 -8.53 10.51 -17.43
C LEU A 129 -8.44 10.52 -15.90
N MET A 130 -8.53 11.71 -15.30
CA MET A 130 -8.52 11.85 -13.84
C MET A 130 -9.71 11.14 -13.19
N LEU A 131 -10.93 11.26 -13.77
CA LEU A 131 -12.13 10.59 -13.27
C LEU A 131 -12.01 9.06 -13.29
N ILE A 132 -11.52 8.48 -14.40
CA ILE A 132 -11.35 7.03 -14.53
C ILE A 132 -10.40 6.51 -13.45
N VAL A 133 -9.28 7.22 -13.23
CA VAL A 133 -8.34 6.83 -12.18
C VAL A 133 -8.95 7.04 -10.78
N ALA A 134 -9.66 8.15 -10.55
CA ALA A 134 -10.30 8.44 -9.26
C ALA A 134 -11.35 7.40 -8.88
N PHE A 135 -12.04 6.85 -9.87
CA PHE A 135 -13.08 5.84 -9.68
C PHE A 135 -12.56 4.41 -9.72
N ASP A 136 -11.28 4.19 -10.04
CA ASP A 136 -10.69 2.85 -10.05
C ASP A 136 -10.62 2.29 -8.63
N VAL A 137 -11.23 1.12 -8.42
CA VAL A 137 -11.33 0.48 -7.10
C VAL A 137 -9.96 0.24 -6.47
N HIS A 138 -8.95 -0.09 -7.28
CA HIS A 138 -7.62 -0.34 -6.74
C HIS A 138 -6.89 0.95 -6.37
N PHE A 139 -7.19 2.06 -7.06
CA PHE A 139 -6.72 3.39 -6.67
C PHE A 139 -7.37 3.85 -5.36
N ILE A 140 -8.69 3.65 -5.19
CA ILE A 140 -9.40 3.94 -3.93
C ILE A 140 -8.81 3.07 -2.81
N TYR A 141 -8.67 1.76 -3.03
CA TYR A 141 -8.05 0.83 -2.08
C TYR A 141 -6.68 1.32 -1.60
N THR A 142 -5.79 1.66 -2.55
CA THR A 142 -4.43 2.13 -2.21
C THR A 142 -4.47 3.46 -1.46
N SER A 143 -5.40 4.33 -1.79
CA SER A 143 -5.56 5.64 -1.12
C SER A 143 -6.18 5.52 0.28
N HIS A 144 -6.81 4.39 0.60
CA HIS A 144 -7.40 4.10 1.90
C HIS A 144 -6.55 3.17 2.76
N PHE A 145 -5.36 2.81 2.31
CA PHE A 145 -4.51 1.84 2.99
C PHE A 145 -3.30 2.55 3.61
N ALA A 146 -3.11 2.45 4.93
CA ALA A 146 -2.08 3.18 5.68
C ALA A 146 -0.66 2.64 5.42
N ARG A 147 -0.27 2.57 4.15
CA ARG A 147 1.03 2.08 3.70
C ARG A 147 1.69 3.04 2.72
N GLN A 148 2.94 2.77 2.42
CA GLN A 148 3.79 3.60 1.57
C GLN A 148 3.39 3.64 0.08
N GLU A 149 2.52 2.74 -0.40
CA GLU A 149 2.19 2.61 -1.82
C GLU A 149 1.58 3.89 -2.40
N ALA A 150 0.72 4.59 -1.66
CA ALA A 150 0.13 5.86 -2.13
C ALA A 150 1.20 6.96 -2.29
N VAL A 151 2.18 7.02 -1.38
CA VAL A 151 3.29 7.99 -1.42
C VAL A 151 4.21 7.70 -2.60
N ILE A 152 4.53 6.43 -2.83
CA ILE A 152 5.37 6.00 -3.97
C ILE A 152 4.65 6.25 -5.28
N LEU A 153 3.36 5.94 -5.38
CA LEU A 153 2.55 6.21 -6.58
C LEU A 153 2.56 7.70 -6.92
N PHE A 154 2.34 8.56 -5.92
CA PHE A 154 2.46 10.01 -6.11
C PHE A 154 3.82 10.38 -6.67
N SER A 155 4.89 9.84 -6.10
CA SER A 155 6.27 10.12 -6.52
C SER A 155 6.55 9.63 -7.94
N ILE A 156 6.06 8.45 -8.33
CA ILE A 156 6.12 7.92 -9.71
C ILE A 156 5.44 8.90 -10.67
N ILE A 157 4.20 9.26 -10.39
CA ILE A 157 3.38 10.13 -11.26
C ILE A 157 3.96 11.54 -11.32
N PHE A 158 4.48 12.08 -10.20
CA PHE A 158 5.14 13.38 -10.16
C PHE A 158 6.46 13.38 -10.93
N ALA A 159 7.31 12.36 -10.76
CA ALA A 159 8.56 12.23 -11.51
C ALA A 159 8.31 12.08 -13.02
N PHE A 160 7.32 11.28 -13.42
CA PHE A 160 6.88 11.16 -14.81
C PHE A 160 6.38 12.51 -15.38
N TYR A 161 5.53 13.22 -14.62
CA TYR A 161 5.07 14.57 -15.00
C TYR A 161 6.24 15.53 -15.17
N PHE A 162 7.14 15.58 -14.21
CA PHE A 162 8.32 16.45 -14.27
C PHE A 162 9.18 16.11 -15.49
N TYR A 163 9.37 14.82 -15.78
CA TYR A 163 10.12 14.35 -16.93
C TYR A 163 9.55 14.85 -18.25
N ILE A 164 8.24 14.74 -18.45
CA ILE A 164 7.58 15.13 -19.73
C ILE A 164 7.40 16.64 -19.89
N CYS A 165 7.36 17.40 -18.79
CA CYS A 165 7.14 18.85 -18.82
C CYS A 165 8.41 19.66 -18.96
N LYS A 166 9.53 19.19 -18.42
CA LYS A 166 10.80 19.94 -18.44
C LYS A 166 11.65 19.58 -19.67
N LYS A 167 12.26 20.60 -20.26
CA LYS A 167 13.21 20.41 -21.37
C LYS A 167 14.44 19.60 -20.89
N PRO A 168 15.08 18.82 -21.79
CA PRO A 168 16.34 18.14 -21.48
C PRO A 168 17.38 19.10 -20.92
N SER A 169 17.98 18.75 -19.78
CA SER A 169 19.05 19.52 -19.14
C SER A 169 19.63 18.76 -17.96
N LEU A 170 20.88 19.05 -17.60
CA LEU A 170 21.53 18.48 -16.41
C LEU A 170 20.74 18.79 -15.14
N LYS A 171 20.19 20.01 -15.02
CA LYS A 171 19.35 20.41 -13.88
C LYS A 171 18.12 19.51 -13.74
N LYS A 172 17.46 19.13 -14.86
CA LYS A 172 16.34 18.19 -14.86
C LYS A 172 16.78 16.83 -14.30
N SER A 173 17.94 16.32 -14.74
CA SER A 173 18.48 15.03 -14.30
C SER A 173 18.83 15.03 -12.81
N ILE A 174 19.44 16.10 -12.31
CA ILE A 174 19.72 16.27 -10.89
C ILE A 174 18.43 16.24 -10.06
N ILE A 175 17.40 17.03 -10.46
CA ILE A 175 16.14 17.08 -9.71
C ILE A 175 15.44 15.72 -9.72
N LEU A 176 15.43 15.01 -10.84
CA LEU A 176 14.87 13.65 -10.92
C LEU A 176 15.64 12.66 -10.06
N GLY A 177 16.99 12.78 -10.03
CA GLY A 177 17.83 11.98 -9.15
C GLY A 177 17.55 12.23 -7.67
N ILE A 178 17.32 13.50 -7.28
CA ILE A 178 16.91 13.86 -5.91
C ILE A 178 15.53 13.28 -5.56
N ILE A 179 14.53 13.43 -6.46
CA ILE A 179 13.19 12.88 -6.24
C ILE A 179 13.27 11.36 -6.05
N THR A 180 13.98 10.65 -6.93
CA THR A 180 14.15 9.20 -6.82
C THR A 180 14.90 8.83 -5.55
N GLY A 181 16.00 9.54 -5.25
CA GLY A 181 16.85 9.32 -4.10
C GLY A 181 16.12 9.48 -2.77
N LEU A 182 15.37 10.55 -2.58
CA LEU A 182 14.58 10.77 -1.36
C LEU A 182 13.55 9.65 -1.14
N ASN A 183 13.00 9.07 -2.20
CA ASN A 183 12.05 7.97 -2.09
C ASN A 183 12.69 6.65 -1.62
N ILE A 184 14.01 6.50 -1.66
CA ILE A 184 14.69 5.35 -1.03
C ILE A 184 14.37 5.31 0.47
N GLY A 185 14.35 6.45 1.14
CA GLY A 185 13.94 6.55 2.54
C GLY A 185 12.44 6.41 2.81
N ILE A 186 11.60 6.39 1.77
CA ILE A 186 10.19 6.02 1.90
C ILE A 186 10.04 4.49 1.91
N HIS A 187 10.63 3.80 0.93
CA HIS A 187 10.60 2.34 0.85
C HIS A 187 11.53 1.82 -0.27
N PRO A 188 12.10 0.61 -0.15
CA PRO A 188 12.85 -0.04 -1.25
C PRO A 188 12.10 -0.13 -2.58
N ASN A 189 10.76 -0.13 -2.58
CA ASN A 189 9.95 -0.02 -3.81
C ASN A 189 10.20 1.28 -4.61
N SER A 190 10.97 2.23 -4.10
CA SER A 190 11.49 3.37 -4.89
C SER A 190 12.30 2.94 -6.13
N LEU A 191 12.75 1.69 -6.17
CA LEU A 191 13.35 1.09 -7.37
C LEU A 191 12.42 1.18 -8.59
N PHE A 192 11.09 1.14 -8.40
CA PHE A 192 10.13 1.40 -9.49
C PHE A 192 10.31 2.80 -10.09
N ILE A 193 10.55 3.84 -9.26
CA ILE A 193 10.77 5.21 -9.74
C ILE A 193 12.08 5.25 -10.56
N ALA A 194 13.14 4.61 -10.03
CA ALA A 194 14.43 4.56 -10.71
C ALA A 194 14.34 3.89 -12.08
N ALA A 195 13.69 2.73 -12.15
CA ALA A 195 13.50 1.99 -13.39
C ALA A 195 12.63 2.74 -14.41
N ILE A 196 11.53 3.35 -13.96
CA ILE A 196 10.65 4.16 -14.80
C ILE A 196 11.44 5.33 -15.41
N ILE A 197 12.07 6.16 -14.59
CA ILE A 197 12.80 7.33 -15.09
C ILE A 197 13.98 6.92 -15.97
N GLY A 198 14.70 5.86 -15.59
CA GLY A 198 15.75 5.27 -16.43
C GLY A 198 15.23 4.86 -17.81
N SER A 199 14.07 4.17 -17.85
CA SER A 199 13.44 3.75 -19.12
C SER A 199 13.01 4.91 -20.00
N LEU A 200 12.54 6.02 -19.40
CA LEU A 200 12.19 7.24 -20.16
C LEU A 200 13.43 7.87 -20.80
N TYR A 201 14.57 7.91 -20.07
CA TYR A 201 15.83 8.38 -20.64
C TYR A 201 16.29 7.46 -21.78
N VAL A 202 16.26 6.15 -21.59
CA VAL A 202 16.64 5.16 -22.61
C VAL A 202 15.78 5.34 -23.86
N TYR A 203 14.47 5.49 -23.71
CA TYR A 203 13.56 5.74 -24.82
C TYR A 203 13.94 7.02 -25.59
N ASP A 204 14.08 8.14 -24.91
CA ASP A 204 14.38 9.43 -25.54
C ASP A 204 15.80 9.48 -26.16
N ILE A 205 16.77 8.75 -25.61
CA ILE A 205 18.12 8.62 -26.18
C ILE A 205 18.08 7.80 -27.48
N ILE A 206 17.42 6.65 -27.48
CA ILE A 206 17.46 5.71 -28.61
C ILE A 206 16.53 6.17 -29.74
N PHE A 207 15.27 6.52 -29.42
CA PHE A 207 14.24 6.74 -30.42
C PHE A 207 14.03 8.21 -30.79
N ILE A 208 14.26 9.13 -29.87
CA ILE A 208 14.04 10.58 -30.11
C ILE A 208 15.34 11.33 -30.40
N GLN A 209 16.45 10.83 -29.84
CA GLN A 209 17.80 11.38 -30.03
C GLN A 209 17.95 12.87 -29.63
N LYS A 210 17.08 13.36 -28.70
CA LYS A 210 17.10 14.73 -28.17
C LYS A 210 17.77 14.85 -26.81
N ILE A 211 18.11 13.71 -26.19
CA ILE A 211 18.75 13.62 -24.88
C ILE A 211 20.08 12.88 -25.06
N LYS A 212 21.11 13.36 -24.37
CA LYS A 212 22.44 12.73 -24.40
C LYS A 212 22.57 11.73 -23.26
N ALA A 213 23.39 10.72 -23.43
CA ALA A 213 23.69 9.73 -22.37
C ALA A 213 24.18 10.39 -21.05
N LYS A 214 24.81 11.57 -21.16
CA LYS A 214 25.27 12.35 -20.00
C LYS A 214 24.13 12.69 -19.03
N GLU A 215 22.92 13.01 -19.52
CA GLU A 215 21.77 13.32 -18.65
C GLU A 215 21.33 12.08 -17.86
N LEU A 216 21.34 10.89 -18.48
CA LEU A 216 21.06 9.64 -17.80
C LEU A 216 22.14 9.31 -16.76
N LEU A 217 23.43 9.47 -17.11
CA LEU A 217 24.53 9.21 -16.18
C LEU A 217 24.47 10.12 -14.95
N ILE A 218 24.14 11.40 -15.11
CA ILE A 218 23.97 12.32 -13.98
C ILE A 218 22.77 11.92 -13.12
N TYR A 219 21.65 11.50 -13.74
CA TYR A 219 20.51 10.98 -12.99
C TYR A 219 20.91 9.77 -12.13
N ILE A 220 21.59 8.78 -12.72
CA ILE A 220 22.08 7.58 -12.02
C ILE A 220 23.04 7.96 -10.89
N PHE A 221 23.98 8.85 -11.16
CA PHE A 221 24.97 9.29 -10.19
C PHE A 221 24.32 9.96 -8.96
N VAL A 222 23.40 10.90 -9.19
CA VAL A 222 22.71 11.59 -8.09
C VAL A 222 21.86 10.61 -7.29
N THR A 223 21.10 9.71 -7.95
CA THR A 223 20.34 8.66 -7.27
C THR A 223 21.25 7.74 -6.45
N GLY A 224 22.41 7.38 -7.00
CA GLY A 224 23.43 6.56 -6.34
C GLY A 224 24.00 7.21 -5.08
N ILE A 225 24.21 8.53 -5.07
CA ILE A 225 24.65 9.26 -3.86
C ILE A 225 23.61 9.09 -2.74
N PHE A 226 22.31 9.26 -3.03
CA PHE A 226 21.27 9.06 -2.04
C PHE A 226 21.21 7.62 -1.54
N ALA A 227 21.34 6.63 -2.45
CA ALA A 227 21.41 5.22 -2.06
C ALA A 227 22.59 4.96 -1.11
N ALA A 228 23.77 5.49 -1.41
CA ALA A 228 24.95 5.38 -0.55
C ALA A 228 24.73 6.02 0.82
N VAL A 229 24.10 7.20 0.88
CA VAL A 229 23.74 7.87 2.15
C VAL A 229 22.78 7.01 2.97
N PHE A 230 21.73 6.45 2.38
CA PHE A 230 20.80 5.58 3.10
C PHE A 230 21.44 4.28 3.57
N ILE A 231 22.35 3.69 2.79
CA ILE A 231 23.14 2.54 3.24
C ILE A 231 24.00 2.92 4.45
N ALA A 232 24.69 4.06 4.38
CA ALA A 232 25.52 4.55 5.48
C ALA A 232 24.72 4.81 6.76
N ILE A 233 23.53 5.38 6.65
CA ILE A 233 22.60 5.57 7.79
C ILE A 233 22.22 4.23 8.41
N ASN A 234 21.86 3.24 7.60
CA ASN A 234 21.49 1.92 8.12
C ASN A 234 22.67 1.19 8.76
N LEU A 235 23.88 1.28 8.17
CA LEU A 235 25.10 0.72 8.77
C LEU A 235 25.51 1.41 10.08
N TYR A 236 25.20 2.71 10.21
CA TYR A 236 25.43 3.43 11.48
C TYR A 236 24.57 2.88 12.63
N PHE A 237 23.31 2.52 12.34
CA PHE A 237 22.41 1.94 13.35
C PHE A 237 22.60 0.44 13.56
N ASP A 238 22.99 -0.28 12.51
CA ASP A 238 23.19 -1.73 12.52
C ASP A 238 24.42 -2.10 11.68
N SER A 239 25.52 -2.44 12.34
CA SER A 239 26.77 -2.85 11.67
C SER A 239 26.60 -4.12 10.82
N ASN A 240 25.62 -4.97 11.14
CA ASN A 240 25.30 -6.19 10.43
C ASN A 240 24.15 -6.00 9.40
N PHE A 241 23.82 -4.76 9.04
CA PHE A 241 22.69 -4.42 8.20
C PHE A 241 22.55 -5.29 6.95
N PHE A 242 23.62 -5.55 6.22
CA PHE A 242 23.55 -6.36 5.00
C PHE A 242 23.20 -7.82 5.28
N HIS A 243 23.71 -8.40 6.34
CA HIS A 243 23.41 -9.77 6.75
C HIS A 243 21.93 -9.86 7.19
N ASN A 244 21.50 -9.00 8.10
CA ASN A 244 20.15 -8.95 8.62
C ASN A 244 19.13 -8.67 7.52
N TYR A 245 19.43 -7.77 6.59
CA TYR A 245 18.56 -7.45 5.45
C TYR A 245 18.44 -8.62 4.48
N LYS A 246 19.54 -9.38 4.28
CA LYS A 246 19.52 -10.59 3.46
C LYS A 246 18.66 -11.68 4.09
N GLU A 247 18.84 -11.98 5.38
CA GLU A 247 18.01 -12.96 6.08
C GLU A 247 16.52 -12.60 6.02
N PHE A 248 16.19 -11.33 6.25
CA PHE A 248 14.82 -10.85 6.09
C PHE A 248 14.30 -11.03 4.66
N GLY A 249 15.13 -10.81 3.65
CA GLY A 249 14.79 -11.02 2.24
C GLY A 249 14.58 -12.49 1.89
N ASP A 250 15.40 -13.38 2.44
CA ASP A 250 15.31 -14.83 2.22
C ASP A 250 13.98 -15.41 2.74
N GLN A 251 13.46 -14.90 3.86
CA GLN A 251 12.14 -15.28 4.38
C GLN A 251 11.00 -15.03 3.38
N PHE A 252 11.19 -14.12 2.43
CA PHE A 252 10.21 -13.77 1.39
C PHE A 252 10.63 -14.20 -0.01
N ASN A 253 11.61 -15.08 -0.15
CA ASN A 253 12.17 -15.54 -1.44
C ASN A 253 12.65 -14.39 -2.36
N VAL A 254 13.04 -13.24 -1.80
CA VAL A 254 13.51 -12.08 -2.59
C VAL A 254 14.79 -12.41 -3.35
N PHE A 255 15.60 -13.33 -2.84
CA PHE A 255 16.84 -13.78 -3.46
C PHE A 255 16.71 -15.12 -4.23
N ALA A 256 15.48 -15.54 -4.55
CA ALA A 256 15.23 -16.71 -5.40
C ALA A 256 15.91 -16.59 -6.77
N GLN A 257 16.13 -17.73 -7.43
CA GLN A 257 16.74 -17.77 -8.75
C GLN A 257 15.92 -16.95 -9.78
N PRO A 258 16.55 -16.29 -10.76
CA PRO A 258 15.85 -15.48 -11.77
C PRO A 258 14.78 -16.25 -12.55
N THR A 259 14.99 -17.54 -12.83
CA THR A 259 14.02 -18.42 -13.50
C THR A 259 12.71 -18.54 -12.72
N ASP A 260 12.82 -18.69 -11.39
CA ASP A 260 11.66 -18.84 -10.51
C ASP A 260 10.89 -17.52 -10.41
N ARG A 261 11.60 -16.39 -10.40
CA ARG A 261 10.98 -15.06 -10.40
C ARG A 261 10.16 -14.78 -11.66
N ILE A 262 10.64 -15.23 -12.83
CA ILE A 262 9.89 -15.08 -14.10
C ILE A 262 8.61 -15.93 -14.07
N SER A 263 8.66 -17.15 -13.53
CA SER A 263 7.48 -17.99 -13.39
C SER A 263 6.46 -17.39 -12.43
N GLU A 264 6.92 -16.76 -11.34
CA GLU A 264 6.07 -16.15 -10.32
C GLU A 264 5.31 -14.90 -10.82
N ILE A 265 5.77 -14.19 -11.85
CA ILE A 265 5.01 -13.04 -12.39
C ILE A 265 3.66 -13.48 -12.97
N LYS A 266 3.60 -14.65 -13.63
CA LYS A 266 2.35 -15.22 -14.11
C LYS A 266 1.43 -15.55 -12.94
N ASN A 267 1.96 -16.22 -11.93
CA ASN A 267 1.21 -16.58 -10.72
C ASN A 267 0.70 -15.33 -9.99
N PHE A 268 1.48 -14.28 -9.97
CA PHE A 268 1.07 -12.99 -9.40
C PHE A 268 -0.19 -12.43 -10.08
N TYR A 269 -0.20 -12.33 -11.40
CA TYR A 269 -1.38 -11.85 -12.13
C TYR A 269 -2.59 -12.80 -11.99
N LEU A 270 -2.37 -14.12 -11.96
CA LEU A 270 -3.43 -15.10 -11.72
C LEU A 270 -4.01 -14.98 -10.30
N LYS A 271 -3.17 -14.80 -9.27
CA LYS A 271 -3.62 -14.54 -7.89
C LYS A 271 -4.49 -13.28 -7.81
N LEU A 272 -4.10 -12.20 -8.50
CA LEU A 272 -4.92 -10.98 -8.59
C LEU A 272 -6.25 -11.23 -9.30
N TYR A 273 -6.26 -11.96 -10.40
CA TYR A 273 -7.46 -12.26 -11.17
C TYR A 273 -8.46 -13.13 -10.37
N TYR A 274 -7.98 -14.15 -9.68
CA TYR A 274 -8.80 -15.02 -8.85
C TYR A 274 -9.01 -14.50 -7.43
N GLN A 275 -8.47 -13.35 -7.10
CA GLN A 275 -8.52 -12.76 -5.76
C GLN A 275 -7.93 -13.67 -4.65
N VAL A 276 -6.98 -14.54 -5.02
CA VAL A 276 -6.30 -15.45 -4.10
C VAL A 276 -5.23 -14.67 -3.34
N SER A 277 -5.57 -14.28 -2.12
CA SER A 277 -4.63 -13.66 -1.18
C SER A 277 -4.77 -14.32 0.18
N GLY A 278 -3.72 -14.27 0.96
CA GLY A 278 -3.79 -14.66 2.36
C GLY A 278 -4.46 -13.57 3.20
N THR A 279 -3.62 -12.69 3.71
CA THR A 279 -4.03 -11.63 4.64
C THR A 279 -4.49 -10.34 3.96
N TYR A 280 -4.00 -10.03 2.75
CA TYR A 280 -4.41 -8.81 2.05
C TYR A 280 -5.76 -8.98 1.36
N TYR A 281 -6.63 -7.99 1.51
CA TYR A 281 -7.79 -7.86 0.64
C TYR A 281 -7.33 -7.52 -0.78
N ILE A 282 -7.93 -8.17 -1.77
CA ILE A 282 -7.75 -7.85 -3.19
C ILE A 282 -9.09 -7.41 -3.75
N PRO A 283 -9.24 -6.14 -4.14
CA PRO A 283 -10.43 -5.67 -4.86
C PRO A 283 -10.65 -6.48 -6.14
N ASN A 284 -11.89 -6.60 -6.58
CA ASN A 284 -12.19 -7.24 -7.85
C ASN A 284 -11.75 -6.35 -9.03
N ILE A 285 -10.57 -6.62 -9.52
CA ILE A 285 -9.93 -5.92 -10.66
C ILE A 285 -9.90 -6.77 -11.94
N LYS A 286 -10.78 -7.78 -12.05
CA LYS A 286 -10.83 -8.66 -13.23
C LYS A 286 -11.01 -7.89 -14.54
N PHE A 287 -11.86 -6.86 -14.52
CA PHE A 287 -12.05 -5.99 -15.68
C PHE A 287 -10.73 -5.34 -16.12
N GLN A 288 -10.00 -4.74 -15.19
CA GLN A 288 -8.72 -4.07 -15.47
C GLN A 288 -7.69 -5.08 -16.00
N LEU A 289 -7.59 -6.25 -15.36
CA LEU A 289 -6.63 -7.29 -15.76
C LEU A 289 -6.90 -7.87 -17.16
N LEU A 290 -8.12 -7.87 -17.64
CA LEU A 290 -8.48 -8.25 -19.00
C LEU A 290 -8.35 -7.09 -20.00
N PHE A 291 -8.77 -5.90 -19.60
CA PHE A 291 -8.79 -4.72 -20.47
C PHE A 291 -7.39 -4.14 -20.73
N PHE A 292 -6.53 -4.11 -19.71
CA PHE A 292 -5.21 -3.49 -19.84
C PHE A 292 -4.27 -4.19 -20.84
N PRO A 293 -4.13 -5.53 -20.87
CA PRO A 293 -3.35 -6.21 -21.90
C PRO A 293 -3.85 -5.92 -23.31
N LEU A 294 -5.18 -5.82 -23.51
CA LEU A 294 -5.76 -5.47 -24.80
C LEU A 294 -5.34 -4.05 -25.22
N ILE A 295 -5.48 -3.08 -24.34
CA ILE A 295 -5.07 -1.69 -24.61
C ILE A 295 -3.57 -1.59 -24.86
N PHE A 296 -2.76 -2.35 -24.11
CA PHE A 296 -1.33 -2.41 -24.31
C PHE A 296 -1.00 -2.95 -25.70
N ALA A 297 -1.57 -4.10 -26.07
CA ALA A 297 -1.35 -4.71 -27.38
C ALA A 297 -1.72 -3.77 -28.54
N LEU A 298 -2.89 -3.14 -28.47
CA LEU A 298 -3.33 -2.16 -29.47
C LEU A 298 -2.35 -0.97 -29.56
N SER A 299 -1.89 -0.46 -28.41
CA SER A 299 -0.93 0.65 -28.36
C SER A 299 0.43 0.26 -28.93
N PHE A 300 0.91 -0.94 -28.57
CA PHE A 300 2.20 -1.47 -28.99
C PHE A 300 2.24 -1.73 -30.50
N ILE A 301 1.20 -2.37 -31.03
CA ILE A 301 1.04 -2.60 -32.48
C ILE A 301 1.03 -1.26 -33.23
N LYS A 302 0.21 -0.31 -32.78
CA LYS A 302 0.15 1.04 -33.39
C LYS A 302 1.51 1.76 -33.35
N PHE A 303 2.24 1.63 -32.22
CA PHE A 303 3.55 2.22 -32.04
C PHE A 303 4.59 1.63 -33.02
N ILE A 304 4.61 0.31 -33.20
CA ILE A 304 5.55 -0.37 -34.11
C ILE A 304 5.21 -0.10 -35.59
N ILE A 305 3.93 -0.22 -35.97
CA ILE A 305 3.52 -0.05 -37.38
C ILE A 305 3.77 1.37 -37.87
N LYS A 306 3.48 2.38 -37.06
CA LYS A 306 3.59 3.79 -37.49
C LYS A 306 5.02 4.29 -37.62
N LYS A 307 5.99 3.68 -36.94
CA LYS A 307 7.45 4.02 -36.96
C LYS A 307 7.80 5.52 -36.78
N ASP A 308 6.82 6.34 -36.40
CA ASP A 308 7.02 7.77 -36.13
C ASP A 308 7.12 7.99 -34.61
N PHE A 309 8.28 7.64 -34.06
CA PHE A 309 8.55 7.68 -32.65
C PHE A 309 8.43 9.09 -32.05
N SER A 310 8.71 10.12 -32.84
CA SER A 310 8.56 11.52 -32.41
C SER A 310 7.10 11.93 -32.22
N LYS A 311 6.23 11.59 -33.17
CA LYS A 311 4.78 11.86 -33.12
C LYS A 311 4.10 11.08 -32.01
N TYR A 312 4.50 9.83 -31.82
CA TYR A 312 3.97 8.91 -30.80
C TYR A 312 4.81 8.87 -29.51
N ARG A 313 5.66 9.89 -29.27
CA ARG A 313 6.58 9.94 -28.13
C ARG A 313 5.90 9.64 -26.80
N TYR A 314 4.78 10.25 -26.48
CA TYR A 314 4.11 10.02 -25.20
C TYR A 314 3.57 8.57 -25.06
N MET A 315 3.08 7.98 -26.15
CA MET A 315 2.69 6.57 -26.17
C MET A 315 3.90 5.67 -25.90
N GLY A 316 5.04 5.92 -26.56
CA GLY A 316 6.27 5.19 -26.34
C GLY A 316 6.79 5.31 -24.91
N LEU A 317 6.81 6.53 -24.34
CA LEU A 317 7.21 6.73 -22.94
C LEU A 317 6.35 5.92 -21.97
N ILE A 318 5.03 5.87 -22.18
CA ILE A 318 4.12 5.11 -21.32
C ILE A 318 4.31 3.59 -21.52
N ILE A 319 4.50 3.11 -22.75
CA ILE A 319 4.82 1.69 -23.03
C ILE A 319 6.11 1.29 -22.29
N PHE A 320 7.17 2.09 -22.40
CA PHE A 320 8.43 1.84 -21.71
C PHE A 320 8.28 1.88 -20.18
N THR A 321 7.44 2.76 -19.65
CA THR A 321 7.10 2.78 -18.23
C THR A 321 6.42 1.48 -17.78
N ILE A 322 5.44 0.98 -18.53
CA ILE A 322 4.73 -0.27 -18.22
C ILE A 322 5.70 -1.47 -18.26
N LEU A 323 6.57 -1.52 -19.26
CA LEU A 323 7.60 -2.57 -19.34
C LEU A 323 8.59 -2.46 -18.17
N ALA A 324 9.07 -1.25 -17.84
CA ALA A 324 9.97 -1.03 -16.73
C ALA A 324 9.37 -1.48 -15.39
N ILE A 325 8.09 -1.22 -15.15
CA ILE A 325 7.39 -1.69 -13.93
C ILE A 325 7.41 -3.22 -13.86
N ASN A 326 7.06 -3.93 -14.95
CA ASN A 326 7.07 -5.40 -14.98
C ASN A 326 8.48 -5.98 -14.80
N ILE A 327 9.48 -5.39 -15.45
CA ILE A 327 10.89 -5.78 -15.27
C ILE A 327 11.31 -5.57 -13.81
N THR A 328 10.87 -4.48 -13.18
CA THR A 328 11.19 -4.18 -11.79
C THR A 328 10.58 -5.21 -10.83
N TYR A 329 9.36 -5.71 -11.09
CA TYR A 329 8.81 -6.84 -10.33
C TYR A 329 9.70 -8.07 -10.37
N ILE A 330 10.21 -8.42 -11.55
CA ILE A 330 11.11 -9.58 -11.74
C ILE A 330 12.44 -9.32 -10.98
N ILE A 331 12.99 -8.11 -11.08
CA ILE A 331 14.25 -7.77 -10.40
C ILE A 331 14.12 -7.83 -8.89
N ILE A 332 13.05 -7.25 -8.33
CA ILE A 332 12.79 -7.26 -6.88
C ILE A 332 12.46 -8.68 -6.39
N GLY A 333 11.80 -9.50 -7.22
CA GLY A 333 11.38 -10.86 -6.86
C GLY A 333 10.26 -10.93 -5.81
N ARG A 334 9.70 -9.78 -5.39
CA ARG A 334 8.60 -9.70 -4.41
C ARG A 334 7.35 -9.16 -5.06
N TYR A 335 6.36 -10.01 -5.21
CA TYR A 335 5.10 -9.73 -5.88
C TYR A 335 4.02 -9.35 -4.86
N ASN A 336 4.03 -8.08 -4.42
CA ASN A 336 3.04 -7.58 -3.48
C ASN A 336 1.79 -7.08 -4.23
N GLN A 337 0.61 -7.56 -3.84
CA GLN A 337 -0.67 -7.22 -4.45
C GLN A 337 -0.98 -5.71 -4.39
N THR A 338 -0.56 -5.04 -3.32
CA THR A 338 -0.81 -3.60 -3.15
C THR A 338 -0.03 -2.74 -4.14
N SER A 339 1.13 -3.22 -4.61
CA SER A 339 1.99 -2.46 -5.52
C SER A 339 1.53 -2.47 -6.98
N ILE A 340 0.58 -3.33 -7.38
CA ILE A 340 0.06 -3.38 -8.75
C ILE A 340 -0.54 -2.04 -9.20
N ILE A 341 -0.93 -1.18 -8.26
CA ILE A 341 -1.42 0.17 -8.55
C ILE A 341 -0.43 1.02 -9.35
N PHE A 342 0.87 0.77 -9.25
CA PHE A 342 1.89 1.57 -9.94
C PHE A 342 1.74 1.55 -11.46
N ILE A 343 1.11 0.52 -12.01
CA ILE A 343 0.93 0.35 -13.45
C ILE A 343 -0.42 0.91 -13.96
N PHE A 344 -1.46 0.97 -13.11
CA PHE A 344 -2.84 1.30 -13.52
C PHE A 344 -2.99 2.68 -14.17
N PRO A 345 -2.44 3.78 -13.62
CA PRO A 345 -2.58 5.08 -14.25
C PRO A 345 -2.01 5.13 -15.68
N PHE A 346 -0.95 4.37 -15.94
CA PHE A 346 -0.33 4.33 -17.27
C PHE A 346 -1.18 3.58 -18.31
N PHE A 347 -1.88 2.52 -17.90
CA PHE A 347 -2.85 1.87 -18.77
C PHE A 347 -4.04 2.78 -19.10
N TRP A 348 -4.56 3.52 -18.11
CA TRP A 348 -5.61 4.50 -18.35
C TRP A 348 -5.15 5.64 -19.25
N MET A 349 -3.89 6.08 -19.14
CA MET A 349 -3.28 7.02 -20.08
C MET A 349 -3.21 6.44 -21.50
N LEU A 350 -2.80 5.17 -21.68
CA LEU A 350 -2.81 4.52 -23.01
C LEU A 350 -4.21 4.44 -23.59
N PHE A 351 -5.20 4.08 -22.78
CA PHE A 351 -6.60 4.06 -23.22
C PHE A 351 -7.00 5.41 -23.81
N ILE A 352 -6.88 6.49 -23.06
CA ILE A 352 -7.30 7.82 -23.52
C ILE A 352 -6.49 8.29 -24.75
N ILE A 353 -5.18 8.00 -24.82
CA ILE A 353 -4.35 8.34 -25.98
C ILE A 353 -4.81 7.63 -27.24
N ASN A 354 -5.19 6.35 -27.15
CA ASN A 354 -5.67 5.59 -28.32
C ASN A 354 -6.99 6.14 -28.87
N PHE A 355 -7.86 6.60 -27.98
CA PHE A 355 -9.19 7.08 -28.34
C PHE A 355 -9.27 8.59 -28.61
N LYS A 356 -8.17 9.37 -28.43
CA LYS A 356 -8.17 10.83 -28.52
C LYS A 356 -8.65 11.39 -29.86
N ASP A 357 -8.45 10.66 -30.95
CA ASP A 357 -8.78 11.09 -32.32
C ASP A 357 -10.16 10.59 -32.79
N ILE A 358 -10.88 9.80 -31.97
CA ILE A 358 -12.19 9.25 -32.27
C ILE A 358 -13.27 10.32 -32.04
N LYS A 359 -14.27 10.40 -32.93
CA LYS A 359 -15.38 11.38 -32.88
C LYS A 359 -16.12 11.34 -31.53
N TYR A 360 -16.38 10.16 -30.99
CA TYR A 360 -17.15 9.95 -29.75
C TYR A 360 -16.28 9.73 -28.50
N LYS A 361 -15.02 10.15 -28.52
CA LYS A 361 -14.06 9.92 -27.42
C LYS A 361 -14.57 10.30 -26.03
N ASN A 362 -15.28 11.41 -25.89
CA ASN A 362 -15.78 11.87 -24.59
C ASN A 362 -16.90 10.96 -24.07
N ILE A 363 -17.77 10.47 -24.96
CA ILE A 363 -18.85 9.54 -24.60
C ILE A 363 -18.24 8.20 -24.17
N ILE A 364 -17.28 7.66 -24.94
CA ILE A 364 -16.56 6.43 -24.60
C ILE A 364 -15.86 6.57 -23.25
N SER A 365 -15.17 7.69 -23.02
CA SER A 365 -14.47 7.94 -21.75
C SER A 365 -15.44 8.06 -20.57
N LEU A 366 -16.62 8.68 -20.78
CA LEU A 366 -17.67 8.76 -19.78
C LEU A 366 -18.24 7.37 -19.44
N LEU A 367 -18.55 6.57 -20.46
CA LEU A 367 -19.06 5.21 -20.26
C LEU A 367 -18.06 4.33 -19.49
N VAL A 368 -16.77 4.43 -19.82
CA VAL A 368 -15.72 3.71 -19.07
C VAL A 368 -15.62 4.22 -17.63
N ALA A 369 -15.69 5.55 -17.41
CA ALA A 369 -15.67 6.11 -16.05
C ALA A 369 -16.87 5.62 -15.22
N ILE A 370 -18.07 5.55 -15.81
CA ILE A 370 -19.27 5.03 -15.16
C ILE A 370 -19.12 3.54 -14.85
N LEU A 371 -18.62 2.73 -15.79
CA LEU A 371 -18.38 1.32 -15.59
C LEU A 371 -17.40 1.07 -14.42
N VAL A 372 -16.28 1.79 -14.42
CA VAL A 372 -15.27 1.68 -13.36
C VAL A 372 -15.85 2.12 -12.01
N LEU A 373 -16.66 3.18 -11.97
CA LEU A 373 -17.37 3.63 -10.76
C LEU A 373 -18.33 2.54 -10.24
N ILE A 374 -19.12 1.94 -11.12
CA ILE A 374 -20.04 0.86 -10.75
C ILE A 374 -19.27 -0.33 -10.13
N ILE A 375 -18.18 -0.75 -10.76
CA ILE A 375 -17.31 -1.80 -10.23
C ILE A 375 -16.82 -1.44 -8.83
N SER A 376 -16.39 -0.19 -8.63
CA SER A 376 -15.90 0.29 -7.33
C SER A 376 -16.99 0.30 -6.27
N ILE A 377 -18.18 0.76 -6.60
CA ILE A 377 -19.34 0.75 -5.69
C ILE A 377 -19.64 -0.67 -5.21
N PHE A 378 -19.70 -1.65 -6.13
CA PHE A 378 -19.94 -3.05 -5.75
C PHE A 378 -18.84 -3.66 -4.87
N ASN A 379 -17.60 -3.20 -5.01
CA ASN A 379 -16.49 -3.63 -4.15
C ASN A 379 -16.54 -2.98 -2.76
N ILE A 380 -17.05 -1.75 -2.64
CA ILE A 380 -17.00 -0.95 -1.41
C ILE A 380 -18.22 -1.17 -0.52
N ILE A 381 -19.41 -1.30 -1.12
CA ILE A 381 -20.69 -1.45 -0.37
C ILE A 381 -20.63 -2.49 0.76
N PRO A 382 -20.09 -3.72 0.55
CA PRO A 382 -20.06 -4.72 1.60
C PRO A 382 -19.33 -4.31 2.88
N PHE A 383 -18.44 -3.32 2.80
CA PHE A 383 -17.65 -2.84 3.93
C PHE A 383 -18.36 -1.75 4.75
N LEU A 384 -19.35 -1.07 4.18
CA LEU A 384 -19.92 0.15 4.77
C LEU A 384 -20.70 -0.11 6.06
N ASN A 385 -21.17 -1.34 6.27
CA ASN A 385 -21.94 -1.73 7.46
C ASN A 385 -21.05 -1.99 8.69
N ASN A 386 -19.73 -2.03 8.53
CA ASN A 386 -18.81 -2.29 9.61
C ASN A 386 -17.91 -1.06 9.81
N ASP A 387 -17.57 -0.74 11.06
CA ASP A 387 -16.59 0.30 11.38
C ASP A 387 -15.52 -0.26 12.31
N TYR A 388 -14.27 0.11 12.05
CA TYR A 388 -13.16 -0.25 12.91
C TYR A 388 -13.34 0.32 14.33
N LYS A 389 -13.98 1.47 14.43
CA LYS A 389 -14.30 2.10 15.72
C LYS A 389 -15.15 1.18 16.60
N ASP A 390 -16.18 0.54 16.04
CA ASP A 390 -17.07 -0.37 16.78
C ASP A 390 -16.29 -1.58 17.32
N TYR A 391 -15.32 -2.10 16.55
CA TYR A 391 -14.44 -3.18 17.00
C TYR A 391 -13.65 -2.77 18.24
N ILE A 392 -13.02 -1.61 18.21
CA ILE A 392 -12.24 -1.10 19.34
C ILE A 392 -13.14 -0.73 20.53
N GLU A 393 -14.31 -0.13 20.30
CA GLU A 393 -15.27 0.20 21.37
C GLU A 393 -15.78 -1.05 22.11
N ASN A 394 -15.98 -2.16 21.41
CA ASN A 394 -16.37 -3.41 22.07
C ASN A 394 -15.26 -3.98 22.96
N ILE A 395 -14.00 -3.83 22.57
CA ILE A 395 -12.85 -4.23 23.38
C ILE A 395 -12.70 -3.28 24.57
N SER A 396 -12.72 -1.97 24.34
CA SER A 396 -12.45 -0.93 25.36
C SER A 396 -13.47 -0.89 26.50
N LYS A 397 -14.66 -1.44 26.31
CA LYS A 397 -15.67 -1.60 27.38
C LYS A 397 -15.29 -2.61 28.44
N HIS A 398 -14.38 -3.52 28.13
CA HIS A 398 -14.05 -4.66 28.97
C HIS A 398 -12.56 -4.76 29.34
N VAL A 399 -11.68 -4.12 28.57
CA VAL A 399 -10.22 -4.16 28.77
C VAL A 399 -9.68 -2.74 28.71
N ASP A 400 -8.96 -2.31 29.76
CA ASP A 400 -8.28 -1.01 29.75
C ASP A 400 -7.06 -1.04 28.82
N SER A 401 -6.73 0.10 28.23
CA SER A 401 -5.60 0.23 27.30
C SER A 401 -4.22 0.00 27.93
N ASN A 402 -4.14 0.06 29.26
CA ASN A 402 -2.91 -0.13 30.03
C ASN A 402 -2.77 -1.57 30.56
N GLU A 403 -3.72 -2.45 30.32
CA GLU A 403 -3.63 -3.83 30.75
C GLU A 403 -2.87 -4.70 29.77
N ALA A 404 -2.15 -5.70 30.28
CA ALA A 404 -1.37 -6.61 29.43
C ALA A 404 -2.32 -7.55 28.67
N VAL A 405 -2.28 -7.52 27.35
CA VAL A 405 -3.23 -8.24 26.49
C VAL A 405 -2.52 -9.03 25.40
N LEU A 406 -2.94 -10.28 25.20
CA LEU A 406 -2.65 -11.04 23.98
C LEU A 406 -3.77 -10.82 22.97
N ALA A 407 -3.45 -10.20 21.84
CA ALA A 407 -4.43 -9.88 20.79
C ALA A 407 -3.77 -9.82 19.40
N ASN A 408 -4.58 -9.68 18.36
CA ASN A 408 -4.08 -9.34 17.03
C ASN A 408 -3.59 -7.89 16.97
N LEU A 409 -2.56 -7.62 16.18
CA LEU A 409 -2.05 -6.26 15.89
C LEU A 409 -3.12 -5.27 15.44
N ASN A 410 -4.28 -5.75 14.98
CA ASN A 410 -5.41 -4.91 14.64
C ASN A 410 -5.92 -4.07 15.83
N THR A 411 -5.55 -4.42 17.07
CA THR A 411 -5.88 -3.69 18.30
C THR A 411 -4.85 -2.63 18.70
N GLU A 412 -3.74 -2.55 18.02
CA GLU A 412 -2.57 -1.73 18.35
C GLU A 412 -2.89 -0.22 18.50
N TYR A 413 -3.90 0.30 17.79
CA TYR A 413 -4.33 1.68 17.95
C TYR A 413 -5.07 1.98 19.25
N TYR A 414 -5.38 0.98 20.04
CA TYR A 414 -6.03 1.14 21.34
C TYR A 414 -5.07 0.87 22.50
N PHE A 415 -4.32 -0.23 22.46
CA PHE A 415 -3.43 -0.61 23.55
C PHE A 415 -2.13 0.18 23.54
N SER A 416 -1.55 0.41 24.72
CA SER A 416 -0.22 0.98 24.83
C SER A 416 0.84 0.02 24.28
N CYS A 417 1.94 0.58 23.81
CA CYS A 417 2.99 -0.18 23.11
C CYS A 417 3.53 -1.37 23.90
N ASN A 418 3.67 -1.23 25.24
CA ASN A 418 4.28 -2.24 26.08
C ASN A 418 3.29 -3.28 26.62
N ASN A 419 2.00 -3.12 26.36
CA ASN A 419 0.94 -3.94 26.94
C ASN A 419 0.27 -4.85 25.90
N LEU A 420 0.54 -4.64 24.61
CA LEU A 420 0.05 -5.51 23.54
C LEU A 420 1.07 -6.60 23.22
N TYR A 421 0.63 -7.85 23.19
CA TYR A 421 1.35 -9.02 22.70
C TYR A 421 0.61 -9.57 21.48
N ASP A 422 1.32 -9.81 20.37
CA ASP A 422 0.70 -10.29 19.11
C ASP A 422 0.84 -11.80 18.96
N TYR A 423 -0.22 -12.47 18.54
CA TYR A 423 -0.21 -13.91 18.27
C TYR A 423 0.88 -14.36 17.29
N ARG A 424 1.31 -13.54 16.33
CA ARG A 424 2.41 -13.92 15.42
C ARG A 424 3.73 -14.14 16.12
N ASN A 425 3.95 -13.47 17.24
CA ASN A 425 5.12 -13.64 18.07
C ASN A 425 5.22 -15.07 18.64
N LEU A 426 4.08 -15.72 18.83
CA LEU A 426 4.01 -17.11 19.33
C LEU A 426 4.63 -18.13 18.37
N ASN A 427 5.01 -17.74 17.13
CA ASN A 427 5.82 -18.58 16.25
C ASN A 427 7.12 -19.05 16.90
N TYR A 428 7.65 -18.26 17.82
CA TYR A 428 8.94 -18.49 18.48
C TYR A 428 8.84 -19.20 19.84
N LEU A 429 7.64 -19.63 20.25
CA LEU A 429 7.46 -20.42 21.49
C LEU A 429 8.32 -21.69 21.47
N LYS A 430 8.27 -22.43 20.34
CA LYS A 430 9.04 -23.66 20.18
C LYS A 430 10.56 -23.42 20.23
N GLU A 431 11.03 -22.38 19.56
CA GLU A 431 12.45 -22.02 19.49
C GLU A 431 12.98 -21.52 20.83
N ASN A 432 12.15 -20.88 21.63
CA ASN A 432 12.47 -20.39 22.95
C ASN A 432 12.17 -21.43 24.06
N HIS A 433 11.70 -22.63 23.69
CA HIS A 433 11.34 -23.69 24.64
C HIS A 433 10.32 -23.26 25.71
N ILE A 434 9.31 -22.47 25.30
CA ILE A 434 8.28 -21.92 26.18
C ILE A 434 6.92 -22.46 25.70
N THR A 435 6.08 -22.92 26.63
CA THR A 435 4.68 -23.28 26.37
C THR A 435 3.80 -22.02 26.30
N PHE A 436 2.58 -22.15 25.78
CA PHE A 436 1.64 -21.05 25.79
C PHE A 436 1.33 -20.56 27.20
N SER A 437 1.05 -21.48 28.12
CA SER A 437 0.74 -21.18 29.52
C SER A 437 1.91 -20.47 30.23
N GLU A 438 3.15 -20.94 30.03
CA GLU A 438 4.33 -20.27 30.55
C GLU A 438 4.52 -18.87 29.99
N TYR A 439 4.23 -18.65 28.68
CA TYR A 439 4.32 -17.34 28.06
C TYR A 439 3.32 -16.34 28.66
N ILE A 440 2.05 -16.76 28.85
CA ILE A 440 1.03 -15.93 29.49
C ILE A 440 1.47 -15.53 30.91
N ASN A 441 1.88 -16.49 31.70
CA ASN A 441 2.29 -16.26 33.09
C ASN A 441 3.56 -15.39 33.20
N LYS A 442 4.57 -15.66 32.37
CA LYS A 442 5.82 -14.88 32.33
C LYS A 442 5.61 -13.40 32.04
N ASN A 443 4.66 -13.10 31.17
CA ASN A 443 4.38 -11.74 30.73
C ASN A 443 3.24 -11.08 31.53
N ASN A 444 2.68 -11.77 32.55
CA ASN A 444 1.53 -11.31 33.33
C ASN A 444 0.37 -10.82 32.45
N ILE A 445 0.04 -11.61 31.39
CA ILE A 445 -1.02 -11.25 30.44
C ILE A 445 -2.37 -11.42 31.12
N GLU A 446 -3.08 -10.32 31.37
CA GLU A 446 -4.33 -10.27 32.11
C GLU A 446 -5.55 -10.59 31.24
N TYR A 447 -5.48 -10.28 29.94
CA TYR A 447 -6.57 -10.52 29.01
C TYR A 447 -6.12 -11.17 27.71
N ILE A 448 -7.01 -11.98 27.13
CA ILE A 448 -6.82 -12.62 25.84
C ILE A 448 -8.00 -12.26 24.94
N VAL A 449 -7.74 -11.51 23.86
CA VAL A 449 -8.71 -11.20 22.80
C VAL A 449 -8.59 -12.29 21.74
N TYR A 450 -9.47 -13.27 21.80
CA TYR A 450 -9.44 -14.49 21.01
C TYR A 450 -10.35 -14.39 19.77
N PRO A 451 -9.80 -14.43 18.55
CA PRO A 451 -10.61 -14.49 17.34
C PRO A 451 -10.98 -15.93 16.98
N GLU A 452 -12.25 -16.21 16.71
CA GLU A 452 -12.75 -17.53 16.30
C GLU A 452 -12.13 -18.03 14.97
N GLU A 453 -11.48 -17.17 14.23
CA GLU A 453 -10.70 -17.54 13.04
C GLU A 453 -9.59 -18.55 13.39
N MET A 454 -9.07 -18.55 14.60
CA MET A 454 -8.07 -19.54 15.06
C MET A 454 -8.66 -20.95 15.05
N ASP A 455 -9.89 -21.14 15.54
CA ASP A 455 -10.61 -22.42 15.49
C ASP A 455 -10.81 -22.89 14.03
N PHE A 456 -11.20 -21.96 13.16
CA PHE A 456 -11.39 -22.25 11.75
C PHE A 456 -10.10 -22.67 11.05
N ILE A 457 -8.97 -21.98 11.33
CA ILE A 457 -7.67 -22.34 10.76
C ILE A 457 -7.25 -23.71 11.28
N TYR A 458 -7.32 -23.94 12.58
CA TYR A 458 -6.92 -25.21 13.20
C TYR A 458 -7.71 -26.39 12.62
N ASN A 459 -9.04 -26.28 12.54
CA ASN A 459 -9.90 -27.38 12.13
C ASN A 459 -10.00 -27.59 10.62
N THR A 460 -9.87 -26.52 9.81
CA THR A 460 -10.25 -26.58 8.38
C THR A 460 -9.23 -26.04 7.40
N ARG A 461 -8.24 -25.26 7.87
CA ARG A 461 -7.29 -24.53 6.97
C ARG A 461 -5.84 -24.57 7.48
N PRO A 462 -5.25 -25.74 7.67
CA PRO A 462 -3.90 -25.90 8.26
C PRO A 462 -2.81 -25.16 7.48
N VAL A 463 -3.00 -24.90 6.19
CA VAL A 463 -2.08 -24.12 5.35
C VAL A 463 -1.84 -22.70 5.87
N TRP A 464 -2.76 -22.17 6.68
CA TRP A 464 -2.68 -20.83 7.28
C TRP A 464 -2.16 -20.82 8.73
N ASN A 465 -1.61 -21.94 9.19
CA ASN A 465 -1.04 -22.12 10.53
C ASN A 465 -0.16 -20.94 10.99
N PHE A 466 0.70 -20.42 10.10
CA PHE A 466 1.66 -19.36 10.43
C PHE A 466 1.05 -17.96 10.61
N ILE A 467 -0.20 -17.75 10.26
CA ILE A 467 -0.84 -16.43 10.41
C ILE A 467 -0.98 -16.06 11.88
N TYR A 468 -1.20 -17.07 12.74
CA TYR A 468 -1.25 -16.95 14.19
C TYR A 468 -0.02 -17.58 14.87
N GLY A 469 1.16 -17.39 14.27
CA GLY A 469 2.40 -17.80 14.88
C GLY A 469 2.53 -19.29 15.18
N ASN A 470 2.47 -20.15 14.16
CA ASN A 470 2.54 -21.61 14.31
C ASN A 470 1.47 -22.18 15.28
N LEU A 471 0.21 -21.84 15.00
CA LEU A 471 -0.96 -22.14 15.82
C LEU A 471 -1.03 -23.61 16.26
N TYR A 472 -0.69 -24.56 15.38
CA TYR A 472 -0.72 -26.00 15.68
C TYR A 472 0.21 -26.41 16.83
N TYR A 473 1.25 -25.63 17.09
CA TYR A 473 2.18 -25.92 18.16
C TYR A 473 1.57 -25.66 19.55
N TYR A 474 0.75 -24.61 19.67
CA TYR A 474 0.28 -24.15 20.98
C TYR A 474 -1.25 -24.19 21.14
N TYR A 475 -2.01 -24.57 20.11
CA TYR A 475 -3.47 -24.46 20.11
C TYR A 475 -4.12 -25.25 21.24
N GLU A 476 -3.74 -26.52 21.44
CA GLU A 476 -4.33 -27.38 22.48
C GLU A 476 -3.96 -26.90 23.90
N ASP A 477 -2.71 -26.50 24.13
CA ASP A 477 -2.28 -25.88 25.39
C ASP A 477 -3.04 -24.58 25.66
N MET A 478 -3.23 -23.75 24.63
CA MET A 478 -4.04 -22.54 24.71
C MET A 478 -5.51 -22.85 25.05
N GLN A 479 -6.16 -23.83 24.39
CA GLN A 479 -7.55 -24.17 24.69
C GLN A 479 -7.68 -24.66 26.14
N ASN A 480 -6.80 -25.57 26.59
CA ASN A 480 -6.75 -26.04 27.98
C ASN A 480 -6.55 -24.86 28.95
N PHE A 481 -5.68 -23.91 28.63
CA PHE A 481 -5.46 -22.72 29.45
C PHE A 481 -6.72 -21.85 29.53
N LEU A 482 -7.39 -21.60 28.39
CA LEU A 482 -8.61 -20.82 28.34
C LEU A 482 -9.76 -21.43 29.14
N GLU A 483 -9.90 -22.78 29.11
CA GLU A 483 -10.94 -23.52 29.86
C GLU A 483 -10.69 -23.54 31.37
N ASN A 484 -9.43 -23.69 31.79
CA ASN A 484 -9.10 -23.93 33.19
C ASN A 484 -8.66 -22.68 33.97
N ASN A 485 -8.08 -21.68 33.27
CA ASN A 485 -7.44 -20.54 33.90
C ASN A 485 -8.06 -19.18 33.46
N CYS A 486 -9.11 -19.19 32.65
CA CYS A 486 -9.70 -17.94 32.17
C CYS A 486 -11.22 -17.89 32.34
N GLU A 487 -11.73 -16.70 32.53
CA GLU A 487 -13.17 -16.40 32.53
C GLU A 487 -13.55 -15.72 31.21
N LEU A 488 -14.53 -16.25 30.49
CA LEU A 488 -15.12 -15.60 29.31
C LEU A 488 -15.97 -14.42 29.75
N ILE A 489 -15.49 -13.19 29.60
CA ILE A 489 -16.19 -11.98 30.04
C ILE A 489 -17.10 -11.36 28.97
N TYR A 490 -16.74 -11.51 27.67
CA TYR A 490 -17.53 -10.94 26.60
C TYR A 490 -17.34 -11.68 25.26
N ARG A 491 -18.37 -11.62 24.41
CA ARG A 491 -18.33 -12.17 23.04
C ARG A 491 -19.11 -11.24 22.09
N PHE A 492 -18.51 -10.91 20.97
CA PHE A 492 -19.13 -10.11 19.91
C PHE A 492 -18.64 -10.57 18.53
N ASP A 493 -19.34 -10.16 17.46
CA ASP A 493 -18.89 -10.43 16.10
C ASP A 493 -18.22 -9.20 15.48
N SER A 494 -17.14 -9.44 14.73
CA SER A 494 -16.43 -8.39 14.00
C SER A 494 -15.52 -8.96 12.92
N PRO A 495 -15.61 -8.47 11.68
CA PRO A 495 -14.68 -8.84 10.62
C PRO A 495 -13.25 -8.28 10.84
N TYR A 496 -13.09 -7.29 11.71
CA TYR A 496 -11.78 -6.68 11.99
C TYR A 496 -10.85 -7.56 12.83
N ALA A 497 -11.39 -8.58 13.49
CA ALA A 497 -10.58 -9.58 14.19
C ALA A 497 -9.89 -10.55 13.24
N MET A 498 -10.36 -10.67 12.01
CA MET A 498 -9.85 -11.61 11.03
C MET A 498 -8.56 -11.12 10.38
N ARG A 499 -7.72 -12.09 10.05
CA ARG A 499 -6.48 -11.88 9.28
C ARG A 499 -6.58 -12.44 7.86
N LEU A 500 -7.45 -13.46 7.63
CA LEU A 500 -7.70 -14.06 6.33
C LEU A 500 -8.84 -13.33 5.60
N SER A 501 -8.51 -12.27 4.88
CA SER A 501 -9.49 -11.42 4.21
C SER A 501 -10.39 -12.13 3.21
N MET A 502 -9.95 -13.25 2.65
CA MET A 502 -10.72 -14.02 1.68
C MET A 502 -11.94 -14.75 2.27
N TYR A 503 -11.96 -14.99 3.58
CA TYR A 503 -13.05 -15.71 4.27
C TYR A 503 -14.00 -14.78 5.04
N MET A 504 -13.79 -13.47 4.99
CA MET A 504 -14.52 -12.51 5.83
C MET A 504 -16.04 -12.52 5.65
N TYR A 505 -16.54 -12.94 4.49
CA TYR A 505 -17.98 -12.98 4.18
C TYR A 505 -18.62 -14.38 4.31
N GLU A 506 -17.85 -15.40 4.68
CA GLU A 506 -18.37 -16.77 4.73
C GLU A 506 -19.31 -17.01 5.92
N LYS A 507 -19.08 -16.29 7.04
CA LYS A 507 -19.89 -16.37 8.26
C LYS A 507 -19.65 -15.15 9.15
N ASN A 508 -20.43 -15.03 10.22
CA ASN A 508 -20.12 -14.11 11.30
C ASN A 508 -18.90 -14.61 12.07
N TRP A 509 -17.94 -13.72 12.29
CA TRP A 509 -16.69 -14.04 12.96
C TRP A 509 -16.69 -13.47 14.37
N PHE A 510 -16.74 -14.37 15.36
CA PHE A 510 -16.79 -13.97 16.76
C PHE A 510 -15.40 -13.67 17.31
N VAL A 511 -15.41 -12.74 18.25
CA VAL A 511 -14.29 -12.39 19.12
C VAL A 511 -14.71 -12.68 20.54
N LYS A 512 -13.89 -13.40 21.27
CA LYS A 512 -14.09 -13.71 22.69
C LYS A 512 -13.04 -12.95 23.50
N ILE A 513 -13.45 -12.31 24.58
CA ILE A 513 -12.54 -11.67 25.53
C ILE A 513 -12.51 -12.50 26.79
N TYR A 514 -11.34 -13.01 27.11
CA TYR A 514 -11.10 -13.78 28.31
C TYR A 514 -10.28 -12.96 29.31
N LYS A 515 -10.64 -13.03 30.59
CA LYS A 515 -9.82 -12.56 31.70
C LYS A 515 -9.05 -13.73 32.28
N VAL A 516 -7.76 -13.57 32.50
CA VAL A 516 -6.90 -14.60 33.08
C VAL A 516 -7.07 -14.59 34.62
N ASN A 517 -7.27 -15.74 35.23
CA ASN A 517 -7.36 -15.94 36.67
C ASN A 517 -5.99 -16.50 37.15
N TYR A 518 -5.25 -15.72 37.92
CA TYR A 518 -3.98 -16.09 38.49
C TYR A 518 -4.14 -16.72 39.87
#